data_a69e19c0cac990d0a1111665f6eb4bb8
#
_entry.id   a69e19c0cac990d0a1111665f6eb4bb8
#
_cell.length_a   1.000
_cell.length_b   1.000
_cell.length_c   1.000
_cell.angle_alpha   90.00
_cell.angle_beta   90.00
_cell.angle_gamma   90.00
#
_symmetry.space_group_name_H-M   'P 1'
#
loop_
_entity.id
_entity.type
_entity.pdbx_description
1 polymer ?
#
loop_
_entity_poly.entity_id
_entity_poly.type
_entity_poly.pdbx_seq_one_letter_code
_entity_poly.pdbx_strand_id
1 'polypeptide(L)'
;MVDKDLRKHSKKIVDGVEQAPSRAMLRAVGFRTKDFKIPQVGIASTWSMITPCNMHLNDLAQETSSGVEESGAKGIIFNTITVSDGISMGTPGMRYSLVSREIIADSIEAVSAAQGFDGLVTIGGCDKNMPACVMAMARLNRPSVFVYGGTIKPGPNKTDIVSVFEAVGALSSGRIDNDKFTEVEKTAIPGPGACGGMYTANTMASAIEALGLSLANSSAQEAVSNEKALDCREAGKAVMNLIKKDIKPLDILSKEAFENAITVVIALGGSTNAVLHLIAMAKEANIDVSLDDFSRIGAKVPVLADLKPSGKYLMSDLIAIGGIQPLMKSLLDKGLLHGNCMTVSGKTISENLELVQDYPSEQKIIRDFDNPIKQSSHLEILYGSLAPEGAVAKISGKEGTLFTGNAKVYDSEELAMKAILSDKITKGDVIIIRYEGPKGGPGMREMLSPTGAIMGKGLGSEVALITDGRFSGGSHGFVVGHVSPEAMVGGPLALIKDGDQITIDAEKKSIDILLDESELIERKKRWKKPSKDDVSGVLAKYQLCVSSASNGAVTLPES
;
A
#
# COMPACT_ATOMS: atom_id res chain seq x y z
N MET A 1 -12.35 -42.21 -4.90
CA MET A 1 -11.81 -40.91 -4.45
C MET A 1 -11.93 -40.92 -2.94
N VAL A 2 -10.81 -40.78 -2.21
CA VAL A 2 -10.82 -40.63 -0.75
C VAL A 2 -11.58 -39.33 -0.49
N ASP A 3 -12.61 -39.41 0.35
CA ASP A 3 -13.42 -38.25 0.74
C ASP A 3 -12.49 -37.25 1.44
N LYS A 4 -12.11 -36.15 0.73
CA LYS A 4 -11.11 -35.21 1.22
C LYS A 4 -11.75 -34.43 2.36
N ASP A 5 -11.20 -34.54 3.56
CA ASP A 5 -11.69 -33.77 4.72
C ASP A 5 -11.48 -32.29 4.50
N LEU A 6 -12.55 -31.58 4.17
CA LEU A 6 -12.56 -30.15 3.90
C LEU A 6 -12.61 -29.29 5.16
N ARG A 7 -12.81 -29.93 6.35
CA ARG A 7 -12.94 -29.27 7.65
C ARG A 7 -11.68 -29.42 8.51
N LYS A 8 -10.50 -29.19 7.93
CA LYS A 8 -9.21 -29.43 8.56
C LYS A 8 -9.03 -28.73 9.91
N HIS A 9 -9.65 -27.56 10.06
CA HIS A 9 -9.54 -26.71 11.25
C HIS A 9 -10.84 -26.68 12.04
N SER A 10 -12.00 -26.46 11.41
CA SER A 10 -13.28 -26.30 12.09
C SER A 10 -13.72 -27.55 12.85
N LYS A 11 -13.38 -28.75 12.37
CA LYS A 11 -13.68 -29.99 13.09
C LYS A 11 -13.11 -30.01 14.51
N LYS A 12 -11.96 -29.39 14.77
CA LYS A 12 -11.33 -29.28 16.08
C LYS A 12 -12.17 -28.45 17.07
N ILE A 13 -13.01 -27.58 16.54
CA ILE A 13 -13.85 -26.65 17.31
C ILE A 13 -15.25 -27.22 17.52
N VAL A 14 -15.76 -28.06 16.60
CA VAL A 14 -17.19 -28.45 16.61
C VAL A 14 -17.44 -29.95 16.70
N ASP A 15 -16.48 -30.83 16.47
CA ASP A 15 -16.68 -32.28 16.51
C ASP A 15 -16.38 -32.86 17.91
N GLY A 16 -16.98 -34.00 18.22
CA GLY A 16 -16.83 -34.68 19.52
C GLY A 16 -17.79 -34.17 20.58
N VAL A 17 -17.94 -34.96 21.63
CA VAL A 17 -18.82 -34.64 22.79
C VAL A 17 -18.22 -33.47 23.58
N GLU A 18 -16.93 -33.44 23.71
CA GLU A 18 -16.14 -32.41 24.40
C GLU A 18 -16.33 -31.00 23.81
N GLN A 19 -16.72 -30.90 22.53
CA GLN A 19 -17.00 -29.63 21.87
C GLN A 19 -18.48 -29.20 21.97
N ALA A 20 -19.28 -29.83 22.81
CA ALA A 20 -20.66 -29.42 23.07
C ALA A 20 -20.79 -27.95 23.56
N PRO A 21 -19.90 -27.46 24.46
CA PRO A 21 -19.92 -26.04 24.84
C PRO A 21 -19.72 -25.09 23.68
N SER A 22 -18.74 -25.37 22.78
CA SER A 22 -18.49 -24.57 21.59
C SER A 22 -19.72 -24.54 20.66
N ARG A 23 -20.31 -25.72 20.39
CA ARG A 23 -21.54 -25.79 19.58
C ARG A 23 -22.70 -25.04 20.21
N ALA A 24 -22.83 -25.04 21.54
CA ALA A 24 -23.87 -24.29 22.24
C ALA A 24 -23.72 -22.77 22.02
N MET A 25 -22.49 -22.25 22.11
CA MET A 25 -22.18 -20.85 21.81
C MET A 25 -22.48 -20.50 20.35
N LEU A 26 -22.06 -21.36 19.41
CA LEU A 26 -22.31 -21.16 17.99
C LEU A 26 -23.81 -21.19 17.64
N ARG A 27 -24.62 -22.01 18.34
CA ARG A 27 -26.09 -21.98 18.18
C ARG A 27 -26.69 -20.65 18.60
N ALA A 28 -26.16 -19.99 19.62
CA ALA A 28 -26.63 -18.69 20.07
C ALA A 28 -26.46 -17.59 18.99
N VAL A 29 -25.46 -17.76 18.09
CA VAL A 29 -25.23 -16.85 16.94
C VAL A 29 -25.81 -17.40 15.63
N GLY A 30 -26.75 -18.37 15.70
CA GLY A 30 -27.55 -18.81 14.57
C GLY A 30 -27.06 -20.05 13.82
N PHE A 31 -26.03 -20.75 14.30
CA PHE A 31 -25.60 -22.01 13.69
C PHE A 31 -26.66 -23.12 13.90
N ARG A 32 -26.96 -23.84 12.84
CA ARG A 32 -27.80 -25.02 12.84
C ARG A 32 -26.97 -26.29 12.84
N THR A 33 -27.57 -27.44 13.13
CA THR A 33 -26.86 -28.72 13.19
C THR A 33 -26.13 -29.08 11.90
N LYS A 34 -26.68 -28.72 10.75
CA LYS A 34 -26.03 -28.92 9.44
C LYS A 34 -24.74 -28.10 9.27
N ASP A 35 -24.68 -26.90 9.88
CA ASP A 35 -23.57 -25.96 9.72
C ASP A 35 -22.30 -26.50 10.41
N PHE A 36 -22.43 -27.42 11.37
CA PHE A 36 -21.29 -28.13 11.97
C PHE A 36 -20.68 -29.23 11.08
N LYS A 37 -21.31 -29.54 9.94
CA LYS A 37 -20.88 -30.62 9.02
C LYS A 37 -20.24 -30.09 7.74
N ILE A 38 -20.21 -28.79 7.56
CA ILE A 38 -19.66 -28.12 6.36
C ILE A 38 -18.46 -27.25 6.77
N PRO A 39 -17.58 -26.90 5.82
CA PRO A 39 -16.47 -25.99 6.07
C PRO A 39 -16.94 -24.65 6.61
N GLN A 40 -16.11 -24.03 7.46
CA GLN A 40 -16.35 -22.72 8.03
C GLN A 40 -15.33 -21.73 7.43
N VAL A 41 -15.82 -20.68 6.78
CA VAL A 41 -15.00 -19.66 6.12
C VAL A 41 -15.14 -18.35 6.86
N GLY A 42 -14.03 -17.84 7.36
CA GLY A 42 -13.96 -16.50 7.94
C GLY A 42 -13.98 -15.43 6.84
N ILE A 43 -14.74 -14.37 7.05
CA ILE A 43 -14.76 -13.18 6.18
C ILE A 43 -14.30 -12.01 7.02
N ALA A 44 -13.03 -11.67 6.89
CA ALA A 44 -12.40 -10.57 7.63
C ALA A 44 -12.66 -9.26 6.91
N SER A 45 -13.52 -8.41 7.47
CA SER A 45 -13.84 -7.10 6.91
C SER A 45 -13.12 -6.00 7.67
N THR A 46 -12.48 -5.09 6.94
CA THR A 46 -11.92 -3.86 7.49
C THR A 46 -12.93 -2.70 7.48
N TRP A 47 -14.20 -3.01 7.60
CA TRP A 47 -15.29 -2.02 7.64
C TRP A 47 -15.11 -1.00 8.76
N SER A 48 -15.44 0.24 8.44
CA SER A 48 -15.56 1.31 9.43
C SER A 48 -16.46 2.43 8.89
N MET A 49 -17.36 2.90 9.71
CA MET A 49 -18.28 3.99 9.35
C MET A 49 -17.55 5.32 9.09
N ILE A 50 -16.40 5.55 9.75
CA ILE A 50 -15.67 6.83 9.66
C ILE A 50 -14.74 6.93 8.45
N THR A 51 -14.41 5.81 7.81
CA THR A 51 -13.44 5.78 6.72
C THR A 51 -14.14 5.65 5.37
N PRO A 52 -14.09 6.65 4.47
CA PRO A 52 -14.76 6.56 3.16
C PRO A 52 -14.37 5.33 2.36
N CYS A 53 -13.09 4.92 2.41
CA CYS A 53 -12.58 3.71 1.74
C CYS A 53 -13.24 2.42 2.23
N ASN A 54 -13.84 2.40 3.43
CA ASN A 54 -14.27 1.19 4.13
C ASN A 54 -15.75 1.17 4.51
N MET A 55 -16.48 2.30 4.41
CA MET A 55 -17.83 2.42 4.94
C MET A 55 -18.87 1.50 4.25
N HIS A 56 -18.59 1.04 3.04
CA HIS A 56 -19.45 0.13 2.25
C HIS A 56 -19.06 -1.34 2.39
N LEU A 57 -17.96 -1.67 3.06
CA LEU A 57 -17.42 -3.04 3.10
C LEU A 57 -18.31 -4.04 3.83
N ASN A 58 -19.25 -3.57 4.65
CA ASN A 58 -20.24 -4.46 5.27
C ASN A 58 -21.14 -5.13 4.22
N ASP A 59 -21.59 -4.37 3.23
CA ASP A 59 -22.42 -4.91 2.15
C ASP A 59 -21.62 -5.90 1.29
N LEU A 60 -20.37 -5.59 1.00
CA LEU A 60 -19.46 -6.48 0.28
C LEU A 60 -19.17 -7.78 1.05
N ALA A 61 -19.07 -7.70 2.38
CA ALA A 61 -18.91 -8.89 3.23
C ALA A 61 -20.16 -9.79 3.19
N GLN A 62 -21.36 -9.22 3.11
CA GLN A 62 -22.59 -9.99 2.95
C GLN A 62 -22.65 -10.70 1.59
N GLU A 63 -22.25 -10.02 0.50
CA GLU A 63 -22.17 -10.66 -0.82
C GLU A 63 -21.15 -11.80 -0.83
N THR A 64 -20.01 -11.60 -0.19
CA THR A 64 -18.99 -12.65 -0.03
C THR A 64 -19.55 -13.84 0.75
N SER A 65 -20.25 -13.60 1.86
CA SER A 65 -20.91 -14.64 2.66
C SER A 65 -21.93 -15.42 1.84
N SER A 66 -22.70 -14.74 1.00
CA SER A 66 -23.66 -15.37 0.09
C SER A 66 -22.96 -16.33 -0.88
N GLY A 67 -21.83 -15.91 -1.48
CA GLY A 67 -21.03 -16.77 -2.38
C GLY A 67 -20.45 -18.00 -1.67
N VAL A 68 -20.00 -17.85 -0.43
CA VAL A 68 -19.53 -18.96 0.42
C VAL A 68 -20.68 -19.95 0.69
N GLU A 69 -21.85 -19.46 1.07
CA GLU A 69 -23.02 -20.31 1.39
C GLU A 69 -23.57 -21.03 0.15
N GLU A 70 -23.62 -20.35 -1.00
CA GLU A 70 -23.98 -20.95 -2.30
C GLU A 70 -23.04 -22.11 -2.67
N SER A 71 -21.79 -22.07 -2.21
CA SER A 71 -20.77 -23.09 -2.50
C SER A 71 -20.73 -24.24 -1.47
N GLY A 72 -21.65 -24.23 -0.49
CA GLY A 72 -21.82 -25.31 0.48
C GLY A 72 -20.96 -25.22 1.72
N ALA A 73 -20.55 -24.02 2.12
CA ALA A 73 -19.85 -23.73 3.38
C ALA A 73 -20.65 -22.75 4.26
N LYS A 74 -20.16 -22.47 5.46
CA LYS A 74 -20.71 -21.44 6.35
C LYS A 74 -19.82 -20.21 6.32
N GLY A 75 -20.35 -19.09 5.82
CA GLY A 75 -19.71 -17.78 5.88
C GLY A 75 -19.85 -17.15 7.26
N ILE A 76 -18.76 -16.61 7.81
CA ILE A 76 -18.72 -16.03 9.16
C ILE A 76 -17.98 -14.69 9.06
N ILE A 77 -18.75 -13.59 9.07
CA ILE A 77 -18.22 -12.24 8.99
C ILE A 77 -17.71 -11.81 10.36
N PHE A 78 -16.51 -11.26 10.38
CA PHE A 78 -15.96 -10.55 11.53
C PHE A 78 -15.21 -9.29 11.07
N ASN A 79 -15.08 -8.31 11.97
CA ASN A 79 -14.43 -7.06 11.66
C ASN A 79 -13.07 -6.94 12.33
N THR A 80 -12.13 -6.32 11.63
CA THR A 80 -10.89 -5.79 12.18
C THR A 80 -10.90 -4.26 12.06
N ILE A 81 -9.88 -3.61 12.62
CA ILE A 81 -9.79 -2.15 12.61
C ILE A 81 -9.41 -1.60 11.23
N THR A 82 -9.62 -0.30 11.06
CA THR A 82 -9.02 0.50 9.98
C THR A 82 -8.69 1.89 10.49
N VAL A 83 -7.69 2.53 9.87
CA VAL A 83 -7.33 3.93 10.06
C VAL A 83 -7.43 4.61 8.71
N SER A 84 -8.05 5.78 8.65
CA SER A 84 -8.11 6.58 7.42
C SER A 84 -6.88 7.48 7.32
N ASP A 85 -6.02 7.21 6.35
CA ASP A 85 -4.85 8.05 6.09
C ASP A 85 -5.26 9.47 5.71
N GLY A 86 -6.30 9.64 4.89
CA GLY A 86 -6.79 10.95 4.49
C GLY A 86 -7.31 11.82 5.65
N ILE A 87 -7.88 11.21 6.70
CA ILE A 87 -8.35 11.94 7.89
C ILE A 87 -7.21 12.25 8.85
N SER A 88 -6.25 11.33 9.01
CA SER A 88 -5.14 11.49 9.94
C SER A 88 -3.94 12.25 9.38
N MET A 89 -3.88 12.45 8.06
CA MET A 89 -2.79 13.13 7.36
C MET A 89 -2.51 14.53 7.92
N GLY A 90 -1.23 14.85 8.16
CA GLY A 90 -0.82 16.12 8.74
C GLY A 90 -1.09 16.29 10.24
N THR A 91 -1.51 15.21 10.92
CA THR A 91 -1.76 15.21 12.37
C THR A 91 -0.92 14.16 13.09
N PRO A 92 -0.76 14.24 14.43
CA PRO A 92 -0.11 13.17 15.20
C PRO A 92 -0.77 11.80 15.05
N GLY A 93 -2.06 11.75 14.69
CA GLY A 93 -2.81 10.53 14.41
C GLY A 93 -2.23 9.71 13.25
N MET A 94 -1.49 10.33 12.33
CA MET A 94 -0.88 9.63 11.21
C MET A 94 0.18 8.59 11.63
N ARG A 95 0.74 8.70 12.82
CA ARG A 95 1.62 7.67 13.41
C ARG A 95 0.93 6.31 13.53
N TYR A 96 -0.39 6.27 13.72
CA TYR A 96 -1.15 5.03 13.85
C TYR A 96 -1.46 4.34 12.51
N SER A 97 -1.27 5.03 11.38
CA SER A 97 -1.56 4.49 10.06
C SER A 97 -0.75 3.21 9.77
N LEU A 98 0.58 3.26 9.73
CA LEU A 98 1.38 2.06 9.46
C LEU A 98 1.30 1.03 10.59
N VAL A 99 1.20 1.47 11.83
CA VAL A 99 1.01 0.60 13.00
C VAL A 99 -0.26 -0.24 12.86
N SER A 100 -1.33 0.31 12.26
CA SER A 100 -2.57 -0.43 12.02
C SER A 100 -2.38 -1.62 11.09
N ARG A 101 -1.38 -1.62 10.18
CA ARG A 101 -1.06 -2.76 9.32
C ARG A 101 -0.75 -4.01 10.15
N GLU A 102 0.10 -3.87 11.16
CA GLU A 102 0.46 -4.98 12.05
C GLU A 102 -0.75 -5.43 12.88
N ILE A 103 -1.48 -4.49 13.48
CA ILE A 103 -2.66 -4.81 14.32
C ILE A 103 -3.75 -5.52 13.51
N ILE A 104 -3.98 -5.10 12.28
CA ILE A 104 -4.95 -5.74 11.38
C ILE A 104 -4.52 -7.18 11.09
N ALA A 105 -3.25 -7.39 10.73
CA ALA A 105 -2.71 -8.73 10.48
C ALA A 105 -2.84 -9.62 11.72
N ASP A 106 -2.42 -9.14 12.89
CA ASP A 106 -2.51 -9.84 14.17
C ASP A 106 -3.96 -10.18 14.52
N SER A 107 -4.90 -9.24 14.34
CA SER A 107 -6.31 -9.47 14.68
C SER A 107 -6.98 -10.50 13.77
N ILE A 108 -6.69 -10.47 12.46
CA ILE A 108 -7.20 -11.46 11.50
C ILE A 108 -6.65 -12.85 11.84
N GLU A 109 -5.35 -12.94 12.11
CA GLU A 109 -4.70 -14.17 12.51
C GLU A 109 -5.32 -14.72 13.79
N ALA A 110 -5.41 -13.91 14.85
CA ALA A 110 -5.91 -14.33 16.16
C ALA A 110 -7.34 -14.88 16.07
N VAL A 111 -8.25 -14.15 15.40
CA VAL A 111 -9.65 -14.60 15.25
C VAL A 111 -9.72 -15.88 14.41
N SER A 112 -9.04 -15.91 13.26
CA SER A 112 -9.12 -17.05 12.34
C SER A 112 -8.51 -18.33 12.93
N ALA A 113 -7.42 -18.19 13.67
CA ALA A 113 -6.79 -19.32 14.36
C ALA A 113 -7.65 -19.83 15.51
N ALA A 114 -8.13 -18.95 16.39
CA ALA A 114 -8.92 -19.31 17.57
C ALA A 114 -10.29 -19.90 17.20
N GLN A 115 -10.96 -19.39 16.18
CA GLN A 115 -12.27 -19.86 15.73
C GLN A 115 -12.17 -21.05 14.74
N GLY A 116 -10.96 -21.42 14.32
CA GLY A 116 -10.73 -22.61 13.51
C GLY A 116 -11.35 -22.57 12.12
N PHE A 117 -11.27 -21.43 11.42
CA PHE A 117 -11.78 -21.34 10.05
C PHE A 117 -10.96 -22.20 9.08
N ASP A 118 -11.64 -22.88 8.15
CA ASP A 118 -11.02 -23.76 7.15
C ASP A 118 -10.50 -22.97 5.94
N GLY A 119 -11.03 -21.79 5.72
CA GLY A 119 -10.62 -20.84 4.69
C GLY A 119 -10.92 -19.41 5.12
N LEU A 120 -10.43 -18.46 4.35
CA LEU A 120 -10.54 -17.03 4.67
C LEU A 120 -10.81 -16.21 3.43
N VAL A 121 -11.71 -15.24 3.51
CA VAL A 121 -11.77 -14.12 2.57
C VAL A 121 -11.47 -12.85 3.35
N THR A 122 -10.53 -12.04 2.87
CA THR A 122 -10.17 -10.78 3.49
C THR A 122 -10.59 -9.63 2.59
N ILE A 123 -11.23 -8.60 3.16
CA ILE A 123 -11.75 -7.44 2.42
C ILE A 123 -11.08 -6.18 2.94
N GLY A 124 -10.29 -5.53 2.08
CA GLY A 124 -9.54 -4.33 2.41
C GLY A 124 -9.88 -3.16 1.50
N GLY A 125 -10.02 -1.94 2.06
CA GLY A 125 -10.37 -0.74 1.32
C GLY A 125 -9.32 0.37 1.36
N CYS A 126 -8.60 0.52 2.47
CA CYS A 126 -7.62 1.60 2.67
C CYS A 126 -6.18 1.08 2.58
N ASP A 127 -5.23 1.99 2.46
CA ASP A 127 -3.81 1.75 2.15
C ASP A 127 -3.15 0.63 2.97
N LYS A 128 -3.37 0.61 4.28
CA LYS A 128 -2.70 -0.32 5.21
C LYS A 128 -3.50 -1.62 5.41
N ASN A 129 -4.80 -1.61 5.07
CA ASN A 129 -5.63 -2.80 5.19
C ASN A 129 -5.16 -3.92 4.26
N MET A 130 -4.85 -3.56 3.01
CA MET A 130 -4.55 -4.54 1.96
C MET A 130 -3.27 -5.33 2.23
N PRO A 131 -2.11 -4.70 2.49
CA PRO A 131 -0.93 -5.47 2.86
C PRO A 131 -1.13 -6.26 4.14
N ALA A 132 -1.84 -5.73 5.15
CA ALA A 132 -2.16 -6.44 6.38
C ALA A 132 -2.99 -7.71 6.14
N CYS A 133 -3.97 -7.65 5.25
CA CYS A 133 -4.76 -8.81 4.85
C CYS A 133 -3.87 -9.91 4.28
N VAL A 134 -2.95 -9.55 3.37
CA VAL A 134 -2.03 -10.53 2.76
C VAL A 134 -1.03 -11.08 3.79
N MET A 135 -0.51 -10.25 4.69
CA MET A 135 0.35 -10.69 5.80
C MET A 135 -0.37 -11.75 6.65
N ALA A 136 -1.62 -11.51 7.04
CA ALA A 136 -2.42 -12.48 7.80
C ALA A 136 -2.69 -13.76 6.99
N MET A 137 -2.97 -13.66 5.70
CA MET A 137 -3.16 -14.81 4.82
C MET A 137 -1.90 -15.68 4.74
N ALA A 138 -0.71 -15.06 4.63
CA ALA A 138 0.57 -15.76 4.62
C ALA A 138 0.85 -16.48 5.94
N ARG A 139 0.68 -15.81 7.09
CA ARG A 139 0.86 -16.38 8.43
C ARG A 139 -0.04 -17.59 8.69
N LEU A 140 -1.34 -17.45 8.38
CA LEU A 140 -2.32 -18.52 8.58
C LEU A 140 -2.13 -19.68 7.61
N ASN A 141 -1.68 -19.39 6.41
CA ASN A 141 -1.50 -20.35 5.31
C ASN A 141 -2.69 -21.31 5.14
N ARG A 142 -3.90 -20.76 5.16
CA ARG A 142 -5.16 -21.46 4.87
C ARG A 142 -5.71 -20.98 3.53
N PRO A 143 -6.46 -21.81 2.78
CA PRO A 143 -7.08 -21.38 1.53
C PRO A 143 -7.74 -20.02 1.68
N SER A 144 -7.30 -19.02 0.93
CA SER A 144 -7.69 -17.62 1.14
C SER A 144 -7.80 -16.84 -0.16
N VAL A 145 -8.70 -15.86 -0.19
CA VAL A 145 -8.89 -14.91 -1.30
C VAL A 145 -8.89 -13.49 -0.72
N PHE A 146 -8.18 -12.58 -1.36
CA PHE A 146 -8.25 -11.16 -1.06
C PHE A 146 -9.28 -10.48 -1.98
N VAL A 147 -10.05 -9.53 -1.42
CA VAL A 147 -11.00 -8.67 -2.15
C VAL A 147 -10.67 -7.21 -1.87
N TYR A 148 -10.52 -6.44 -2.93
CA TYR A 148 -10.40 -4.99 -2.86
C TYR A 148 -11.77 -4.33 -2.74
N GLY A 149 -11.93 -3.36 -1.85
CA GLY A 149 -13.18 -2.63 -1.65
C GLY A 149 -13.60 -1.74 -2.83
N GLY A 150 -12.70 -1.48 -3.76
CA GLY A 150 -12.98 -0.71 -4.98
C GLY A 150 -12.64 0.77 -4.90
N THR A 151 -12.57 1.39 -6.08
CA THR A 151 -12.15 2.78 -6.28
C THR A 151 -13.33 3.75 -6.16
N ILE A 152 -13.09 4.91 -5.54
CA ILE A 152 -14.08 6.00 -5.44
C ILE A 152 -14.38 6.60 -6.82
N LYS A 153 -15.61 7.08 -7.02
CA LYS A 153 -15.95 7.95 -8.15
C LYS A 153 -15.23 9.31 -8.00
N PRO A 154 -14.75 9.90 -9.10
CA PRO A 154 -14.11 11.22 -9.02
C PRO A 154 -15.11 12.33 -8.67
N GLY A 155 -14.62 13.37 -8.05
CA GLY A 155 -15.36 14.63 -7.93
C GLY A 155 -15.44 15.38 -9.26
N PRO A 156 -16.16 16.53 -9.30
CA PRO A 156 -16.25 17.38 -10.48
C PRO A 156 -14.87 17.75 -11.02
N ASN A 157 -14.72 17.82 -12.35
CA ASN A 157 -13.45 18.10 -13.03
C ASN A 157 -12.31 17.13 -12.63
N LYS A 158 -12.64 15.89 -12.26
CA LYS A 158 -11.69 14.86 -11.80
C LYS A 158 -10.90 15.29 -10.56
N THR A 159 -11.53 16.04 -9.66
CA THR A 159 -10.98 16.35 -8.33
C THR A 159 -10.98 15.09 -7.45
N ASP A 160 -10.04 15.06 -6.53
CA ASP A 160 -9.82 13.97 -5.58
C ASP A 160 -9.19 14.52 -4.29
N ILE A 161 -8.78 13.66 -3.37
CA ILE A 161 -8.18 14.07 -2.09
C ILE A 161 -6.89 14.89 -2.29
N VAL A 162 -6.07 14.59 -3.30
CA VAL A 162 -4.83 15.34 -3.58
C VAL A 162 -5.17 16.78 -3.98
N SER A 163 -6.25 16.97 -4.75
CA SER A 163 -6.74 18.30 -5.12
C SER A 163 -7.09 19.15 -3.90
N VAL A 164 -7.57 18.55 -2.80
CA VAL A 164 -7.86 19.26 -1.55
C VAL A 164 -6.56 19.69 -0.85
N PHE A 165 -5.56 18.82 -0.77
CA PHE A 165 -4.26 19.16 -0.18
C PHE A 165 -3.53 20.25 -0.97
N GLU A 166 -3.58 20.21 -2.30
CA GLU A 166 -3.04 21.27 -3.16
C GLU A 166 -3.78 22.61 -2.99
N ALA A 167 -5.12 22.54 -2.81
CA ALA A 167 -5.94 23.74 -2.59
C ALA A 167 -5.56 24.47 -1.29
N VAL A 168 -5.12 23.77 -0.23
CA VAL A 168 -4.60 24.40 1.01
C VAL A 168 -3.39 25.29 0.69
N GLY A 169 -2.44 24.79 -0.08
CA GLY A 169 -1.27 25.56 -0.50
C GLY A 169 -1.63 26.72 -1.44
N ALA A 170 -2.56 26.50 -2.38
CA ALA A 170 -3.02 27.51 -3.32
C ALA A 170 -3.76 28.66 -2.60
N LEU A 171 -4.59 28.36 -1.61
CA LEU A 171 -5.27 29.36 -0.79
C LEU A 171 -4.27 30.19 0.01
N SER A 172 -3.29 29.53 0.67
CA SER A 172 -2.27 30.24 1.47
C SER A 172 -1.39 31.18 0.65
N SER A 173 -1.24 30.94 -0.65
CA SER A 173 -0.49 31.79 -1.59
C SER A 173 -1.38 32.76 -2.39
N GLY A 174 -2.67 32.83 -2.09
CA GLY A 174 -3.62 33.73 -2.76
C GLY A 174 -3.92 33.35 -4.22
N ARG A 175 -3.59 32.14 -4.67
CA ARG A 175 -3.86 31.67 -6.04
C ARG A 175 -5.30 31.22 -6.27
N ILE A 176 -6.03 30.89 -5.20
CA ILE A 176 -7.47 30.68 -5.20
C ILE A 176 -8.10 31.46 -4.04
N ASP A 177 -9.39 31.75 -4.16
CA ASP A 177 -10.19 32.35 -3.09
C ASP A 177 -10.86 31.28 -2.19
N ASN A 178 -11.53 31.75 -1.13
CA ASN A 178 -12.23 30.89 -0.18
C ASN A 178 -13.42 30.14 -0.81
N ASP A 179 -14.10 30.73 -1.80
CA ASP A 179 -15.25 30.12 -2.45
C ASP A 179 -14.79 28.91 -3.28
N LYS A 180 -13.72 29.05 -4.03
CA LYS A 180 -13.13 27.95 -4.80
C LYS A 180 -12.56 26.87 -3.90
N PHE A 181 -11.91 27.24 -2.79
CA PHE A 181 -11.42 26.29 -1.79
C PHE A 181 -12.58 25.46 -1.23
N THR A 182 -13.65 26.13 -0.79
CA THR A 182 -14.84 25.48 -0.22
C THR A 182 -15.56 24.57 -1.23
N GLU A 183 -15.58 24.95 -2.51
CA GLU A 183 -16.13 24.10 -3.58
C GLU A 183 -15.35 22.79 -3.68
N VAL A 184 -14.00 22.85 -3.75
CA VAL A 184 -13.14 21.67 -3.83
C VAL A 184 -13.32 20.78 -2.59
N GLU A 185 -13.28 21.36 -1.39
CA GLU A 185 -13.48 20.62 -0.12
C GLU A 185 -14.80 19.82 -0.11
N LYS A 186 -15.89 20.44 -0.54
CA LYS A 186 -17.23 19.82 -0.50
C LYS A 186 -17.47 18.74 -1.53
N THR A 187 -16.71 18.76 -2.64
CA THR A 187 -17.06 17.95 -3.81
C THR A 187 -16.02 16.92 -4.22
N ALA A 188 -14.78 17.02 -3.72
CA ALA A 188 -13.67 16.17 -4.14
C ALA A 188 -13.82 14.69 -3.74
N ILE A 189 -14.57 14.40 -2.67
CA ILE A 189 -14.82 13.05 -2.13
C ILE A 189 -16.33 12.78 -2.14
N PRO A 190 -16.90 12.33 -3.29
CA PRO A 190 -18.34 12.27 -3.45
C PRO A 190 -19.03 11.04 -2.83
N GLY A 191 -18.29 10.12 -2.19
CA GLY A 191 -18.90 8.90 -1.62
C GLY A 191 -17.90 7.84 -1.19
N PRO A 192 -18.34 6.57 -1.11
CA PRO A 192 -17.49 5.45 -0.71
C PRO A 192 -16.45 5.07 -1.76
N GLY A 193 -15.35 4.51 -1.30
CA GLY A 193 -14.29 3.94 -2.12
C GLY A 193 -12.91 4.46 -1.76
N ALA A 194 -11.89 3.76 -2.21
CA ALA A 194 -10.50 4.17 -2.05
C ALA A 194 -10.14 5.28 -3.04
N CYS A 195 -9.07 6.02 -2.74
CA CYS A 195 -8.64 7.19 -3.51
C CYS A 195 -8.59 6.95 -5.03
N GLY A 196 -8.98 7.97 -5.84
CA GLY A 196 -9.22 7.82 -7.27
C GLY A 196 -7.97 7.72 -8.16
N GLY A 197 -6.78 8.15 -7.69
CA GLY A 197 -5.53 8.04 -8.46
C GLY A 197 -4.80 6.71 -8.24
N MET A 198 -3.69 6.50 -8.96
CA MET A 198 -2.75 5.40 -8.71
C MET A 198 -1.89 5.70 -7.48
N TYR A 199 -2.57 6.00 -6.37
CA TYR A 199 -2.01 6.19 -5.05
C TYR A 199 -1.84 4.83 -4.37
N THR A 200 -1.55 4.81 -3.06
CA THR A 200 -1.18 3.55 -2.39
C THR A 200 -2.26 2.49 -2.45
N ALA A 201 -3.54 2.85 -2.29
CA ALA A 201 -4.65 1.89 -2.31
C ALA A 201 -4.77 1.16 -3.65
N ASN A 202 -4.90 1.89 -4.77
CA ASN A 202 -4.99 1.27 -6.10
C ASN A 202 -3.70 0.55 -6.49
N THR A 203 -2.54 1.07 -6.08
CA THR A 203 -1.25 0.40 -6.28
C THR A 203 -1.22 -0.96 -5.60
N MET A 204 -1.60 -1.03 -4.32
CA MET A 204 -1.57 -2.29 -3.58
C MET A 204 -2.64 -3.27 -4.08
N ALA A 205 -3.83 -2.80 -4.44
CA ALA A 205 -4.86 -3.65 -5.05
C ALA A 205 -4.35 -4.30 -6.34
N SER A 206 -3.74 -3.51 -7.23
CA SER A 206 -3.15 -4.01 -8.49
C SER A 206 -1.98 -4.96 -8.23
N ALA A 207 -1.13 -4.66 -7.24
CA ALA A 207 -0.03 -5.55 -6.84
C ALA A 207 -0.53 -6.90 -6.33
N ILE A 208 -1.58 -6.91 -5.49
CA ILE A 208 -2.16 -8.15 -4.93
C ILE A 208 -2.83 -8.99 -6.02
N GLU A 209 -3.44 -8.35 -7.04
CA GLU A 209 -3.96 -9.05 -8.20
C GLU A 209 -2.83 -9.69 -9.02
N ALA A 210 -1.74 -8.96 -9.24
CA ALA A 210 -0.56 -9.47 -9.94
C ALA A 210 0.17 -10.58 -9.16
N LEU A 211 0.12 -10.56 -7.82
CA LEU A 211 0.55 -11.66 -6.95
C LEU A 211 -0.31 -12.93 -7.12
N GLY A 212 -1.52 -12.80 -7.66
CA GLY A 212 -2.46 -13.91 -7.82
C GLY A 212 -3.38 -14.14 -6.61
N LEU A 213 -3.44 -13.24 -5.62
CA LEU A 213 -4.23 -13.41 -4.39
C LEU A 213 -5.64 -12.84 -4.46
N SER A 214 -6.01 -12.13 -5.52
CA SER A 214 -7.38 -11.73 -5.85
C SER A 214 -7.82 -12.27 -7.19
N LEU A 215 -9.12 -12.27 -7.44
CA LEU A 215 -9.68 -12.66 -8.74
C LEU A 215 -9.27 -11.66 -9.82
N ALA A 216 -9.28 -12.11 -11.06
CA ALA A 216 -8.96 -11.28 -12.22
C ALA A 216 -9.88 -10.05 -12.29
N ASN A 217 -9.28 -8.87 -12.47
CA ASN A 217 -9.93 -7.56 -12.51
C ASN A 217 -10.59 -7.09 -11.19
N SER A 218 -10.36 -7.80 -10.08
CA SER A 218 -10.87 -7.41 -8.75
C SER A 218 -10.32 -6.06 -8.28
N SER A 219 -9.09 -5.70 -8.68
CA SER A 219 -8.45 -4.43 -8.34
C SER A 219 -9.02 -3.23 -9.13
N ALA A 220 -9.72 -3.49 -10.23
CA ALA A 220 -10.15 -2.47 -11.19
C ALA A 220 -11.68 -2.41 -11.30
N GLN A 221 -12.33 -2.10 -10.18
CA GLN A 221 -13.78 -1.93 -10.11
C GLN A 221 -14.13 -0.73 -9.22
N GLU A 222 -15.24 -0.06 -9.54
CA GLU A 222 -15.79 0.99 -8.69
C GLU A 222 -16.38 0.41 -7.40
N ALA A 223 -16.18 1.09 -6.29
CA ALA A 223 -16.55 0.63 -4.94
C ALA A 223 -18.03 0.26 -4.78
N VAL A 224 -18.93 1.05 -5.37
CA VAL A 224 -20.38 0.87 -5.32
C VAL A 224 -20.92 0.51 -6.70
N SER A 225 -20.43 -0.60 -7.26
CA SER A 225 -20.88 -1.14 -8.54
C SER A 225 -21.45 -2.54 -8.38
N ASN A 226 -22.31 -2.94 -9.30
CA ASN A 226 -22.84 -4.31 -9.36
C ASN A 226 -21.71 -5.31 -9.64
N GLU A 227 -20.73 -4.91 -10.43
CA GLU A 227 -19.54 -5.71 -10.76
C GLU A 227 -18.75 -6.02 -9.49
N LYS A 228 -18.59 -5.06 -8.59
CA LYS A 228 -17.90 -5.27 -7.29
C LYS A 228 -18.69 -6.20 -6.37
N ALA A 229 -20.00 -6.09 -6.33
CA ALA A 229 -20.85 -7.00 -5.56
C ALA A 229 -20.74 -8.45 -6.10
N LEU A 230 -20.74 -8.62 -7.41
CA LEU A 230 -20.54 -9.93 -8.06
C LEU A 230 -19.13 -10.48 -7.80
N ASP A 231 -18.09 -9.66 -7.91
CA ASP A 231 -16.71 -10.04 -7.58
C ASP A 231 -16.59 -10.60 -6.15
N CYS A 232 -17.22 -9.95 -5.17
CA CYS A 232 -17.26 -10.41 -3.80
C CYS A 232 -17.93 -11.79 -3.66
N ARG A 233 -19.05 -12.01 -4.37
CA ARG A 233 -19.74 -13.30 -4.39
C ARG A 233 -18.90 -14.39 -5.05
N GLU A 234 -18.23 -14.09 -6.16
CA GLU A 234 -17.31 -15.02 -6.82
C GLU A 234 -16.06 -15.31 -5.96
N ALA A 235 -15.55 -14.35 -5.19
CA ALA A 235 -14.47 -14.57 -4.22
C ALA A 235 -14.90 -15.58 -3.14
N GLY A 236 -16.14 -15.49 -2.67
CA GLY A 236 -16.74 -16.48 -1.77
C GLY A 236 -16.82 -17.90 -2.37
N LYS A 237 -17.07 -18.01 -3.67
CA LYS A 237 -17.04 -19.31 -4.39
C LYS A 237 -15.60 -19.79 -4.60
N ALA A 238 -14.70 -18.88 -4.93
CA ALA A 238 -13.30 -19.19 -5.19
C ALA A 238 -12.60 -19.79 -3.95
N VAL A 239 -12.82 -19.26 -2.75
CA VAL A 239 -12.22 -19.82 -1.53
C VAL A 239 -12.64 -21.28 -1.31
N MET A 240 -13.87 -21.65 -1.66
CA MET A 240 -14.32 -23.04 -1.60
C MET A 240 -13.63 -23.94 -2.62
N ASN A 241 -13.35 -23.43 -3.82
CA ASN A 241 -12.53 -24.14 -4.80
C ASN A 241 -11.11 -24.37 -4.30
N LEU A 242 -10.50 -23.37 -3.65
CA LEU A 242 -9.18 -23.48 -3.04
C LEU A 242 -9.16 -24.51 -1.89
N ILE A 243 -10.19 -24.55 -1.03
CA ILE A 243 -10.33 -25.57 0.03
C ILE A 243 -10.38 -26.98 -0.60
N LYS A 244 -11.16 -27.18 -1.65
CA LYS A 244 -11.26 -28.45 -2.36
C LYS A 244 -9.94 -28.88 -3.01
N LYS A 245 -9.21 -27.94 -3.60
CA LYS A 245 -7.91 -28.17 -4.24
C LYS A 245 -6.73 -28.19 -3.26
N ASP A 246 -6.92 -27.70 -2.03
CA ASP A 246 -5.91 -27.50 -1.00
C ASP A 246 -4.82 -26.49 -1.43
N ILE A 247 -5.21 -25.46 -2.17
CA ILE A 247 -4.32 -24.37 -2.58
C ILE A 247 -4.34 -23.29 -1.50
N LYS A 248 -3.17 -22.88 -1.04
CA LYS A 248 -2.97 -21.95 0.08
C LYS A 248 -2.15 -20.74 -0.36
N PRO A 249 -2.13 -19.64 0.41
CA PRO A 249 -1.34 -18.47 0.07
C PRO A 249 0.13 -18.73 -0.25
N LEU A 250 0.82 -19.61 0.52
CA LEU A 250 2.22 -19.91 0.26
C LEU A 250 2.46 -20.79 -1.00
N ASP A 251 1.42 -21.38 -1.57
CA ASP A 251 1.50 -22.07 -2.87
C ASP A 251 1.40 -21.05 -4.03
N ILE A 252 0.93 -19.82 -3.76
CA ILE A 252 0.76 -18.72 -4.71
C ILE A 252 1.91 -17.71 -4.57
N LEU A 253 2.26 -17.37 -3.33
CA LEU A 253 3.33 -16.42 -3.02
C LEU A 253 4.69 -17.06 -3.30
N SER A 254 5.27 -16.74 -4.44
CA SER A 254 6.62 -17.13 -4.84
C SER A 254 7.44 -15.88 -5.16
N LYS A 255 8.76 -16.03 -5.32
CA LYS A 255 9.63 -14.92 -5.76
C LYS A 255 9.13 -14.32 -7.06
N GLU A 256 8.76 -15.16 -8.02
CA GLU A 256 8.24 -14.77 -9.34
C GLU A 256 6.90 -14.02 -9.23
N ALA A 257 6.03 -14.41 -8.29
CA ALA A 257 4.78 -13.69 -8.04
C ALA A 257 5.05 -12.28 -7.51
N PHE A 258 6.03 -12.11 -6.61
CA PHE A 258 6.46 -10.78 -6.15
C PHE A 258 7.11 -9.96 -7.28
N GLU A 259 7.88 -10.58 -8.17
CA GLU A 259 8.42 -9.91 -9.35
C GLU A 259 7.31 -9.45 -10.30
N ASN A 260 6.24 -10.24 -10.47
CA ASN A 260 5.05 -9.82 -11.21
C ASN A 260 4.39 -8.60 -10.57
N ALA A 261 4.23 -8.59 -9.25
CA ALA A 261 3.66 -7.45 -8.53
C ALA A 261 4.51 -6.18 -8.69
N ILE A 262 5.83 -6.27 -8.54
CA ILE A 262 6.76 -5.15 -8.76
C ILE A 262 6.64 -4.64 -10.20
N THR A 263 6.61 -5.53 -11.18
CA THR A 263 6.47 -5.18 -12.61
C THR A 263 5.19 -4.38 -12.87
N VAL A 264 4.04 -4.86 -12.36
CA VAL A 264 2.75 -4.19 -12.55
C VAL A 264 2.73 -2.83 -11.83
N VAL A 265 3.26 -2.74 -10.61
CA VAL A 265 3.39 -1.47 -9.87
C VAL A 265 4.19 -0.44 -10.67
N ILE A 266 5.31 -0.84 -11.26
CA ILE A 266 6.16 0.05 -12.07
C ILE A 266 5.42 0.48 -13.33
N ALA A 267 4.85 -0.46 -14.09
CA ALA A 267 4.14 -0.17 -15.34
C ALA A 267 2.96 0.80 -15.14
N LEU A 268 2.28 0.71 -13.98
CA LEU A 268 1.17 1.59 -13.60
C LEU A 268 1.60 2.97 -13.05
N GLY A 269 2.90 3.19 -12.77
CA GLY A 269 3.34 4.42 -12.12
C GLY A 269 2.93 4.51 -10.64
N GLY A 270 2.97 3.40 -9.93
CA GLY A 270 2.46 3.22 -8.57
C GLY A 270 3.18 4.00 -7.47
N SER A 271 2.74 3.81 -6.24
CA SER A 271 3.23 4.50 -5.03
C SER A 271 4.54 3.91 -4.51
N THR A 272 5.41 4.76 -3.95
CA THR A 272 6.61 4.36 -3.19
C THR A 272 6.29 3.45 -2.01
N ASN A 273 5.10 3.56 -1.43
CA ASN A 273 4.65 2.71 -0.32
C ASN A 273 4.59 1.23 -0.71
N ALA A 274 4.43 0.91 -2.01
CA ALA A 274 4.45 -0.47 -2.48
C ALA A 274 5.79 -1.16 -2.19
N VAL A 275 6.91 -0.43 -2.22
CA VAL A 275 8.23 -0.97 -1.88
C VAL A 275 8.22 -1.51 -0.45
N LEU A 276 7.80 -0.67 0.50
CA LEU A 276 7.70 -1.06 1.91
C LEU A 276 6.74 -2.24 2.12
N HIS A 277 5.58 -2.20 1.48
CA HIS A 277 4.52 -3.19 1.72
C HIS A 277 4.81 -4.53 1.06
N LEU A 278 5.38 -4.56 -0.14
CA LEU A 278 5.76 -5.81 -0.80
C LEU A 278 6.88 -6.52 -0.06
N ILE A 279 7.88 -5.78 0.45
CA ILE A 279 8.93 -6.35 1.31
C ILE A 279 8.31 -6.92 2.61
N ALA A 280 7.37 -6.21 3.24
CA ALA A 280 6.70 -6.69 4.44
C ALA A 280 5.90 -7.98 4.18
N MET A 281 5.13 -8.03 3.09
CA MET A 281 4.36 -9.20 2.69
C MET A 281 5.26 -10.40 2.35
N ALA A 282 6.38 -10.15 1.66
CA ALA A 282 7.36 -11.17 1.32
C ALA A 282 8.04 -11.78 2.57
N LYS A 283 8.35 -10.94 3.57
CA LYS A 283 8.89 -11.41 4.85
C LYS A 283 7.93 -12.35 5.59
N GLU A 284 6.62 -12.04 5.58
CA GLU A 284 5.61 -12.94 6.16
C GLU A 284 5.49 -14.28 5.41
N ALA A 285 5.80 -14.28 4.13
CA ALA A 285 5.80 -15.48 3.30
C ALA A 285 7.16 -16.21 3.30
N ASN A 286 8.18 -15.73 4.03
CA ASN A 286 9.57 -16.18 3.98
C ASN A 286 10.16 -16.15 2.56
N ILE A 287 9.83 -15.14 1.78
CA ILE A 287 10.36 -14.88 0.43
C ILE A 287 11.36 -13.72 0.51
N ASP A 288 12.54 -13.93 -0.06
CA ASP A 288 13.59 -12.91 -0.11
C ASP A 288 13.29 -11.89 -1.22
N VAL A 289 12.70 -10.75 -0.82
CA VAL A 289 12.48 -9.57 -1.65
C VAL A 289 13.18 -8.38 -0.99
N SER A 290 14.04 -7.73 -1.74
CA SER A 290 14.85 -6.60 -1.27
C SER A 290 14.66 -5.35 -2.14
N LEU A 291 15.26 -4.24 -1.73
CA LEU A 291 15.29 -3.01 -2.52
C LEU A 291 15.94 -3.22 -3.90
N ASP A 292 16.93 -4.12 -4.00
CA ASP A 292 17.64 -4.40 -5.25
C ASP A 292 16.75 -5.07 -6.31
N ASP A 293 15.72 -5.82 -5.90
CA ASP A 293 14.73 -6.37 -6.84
C ASP A 293 13.97 -5.25 -7.56
N PHE A 294 13.60 -4.19 -6.85
CA PHE A 294 12.95 -3.02 -7.46
C PHE A 294 13.88 -2.32 -8.45
N SER A 295 15.17 -2.18 -8.13
CA SER A 295 16.17 -1.63 -9.04
C SER A 295 16.36 -2.49 -10.29
N ARG A 296 16.48 -3.80 -10.11
CA ARG A 296 16.70 -4.78 -11.17
C ARG A 296 15.52 -4.86 -12.15
N ILE A 297 14.32 -4.95 -11.62
CA ILE A 297 13.08 -5.00 -12.42
C ILE A 297 12.83 -3.63 -13.05
N GLY A 298 13.00 -2.55 -12.28
CA GLY A 298 12.79 -1.18 -12.71
C GLY A 298 13.67 -0.74 -13.89
N ALA A 299 14.85 -1.34 -14.04
CA ALA A 299 15.71 -1.09 -15.18
C ALA A 299 15.16 -1.63 -16.52
N LYS A 300 14.19 -2.57 -16.47
CA LYS A 300 13.62 -3.27 -17.64
C LYS A 300 12.18 -2.90 -17.94
N VAL A 301 11.44 -2.46 -16.92
CA VAL A 301 9.99 -2.22 -17.01
C VAL A 301 9.74 -0.73 -17.18
N PRO A 302 9.12 -0.31 -18.30
CA PRO A 302 8.74 1.08 -18.52
C PRO A 302 7.49 1.46 -17.73
N VAL A 303 7.34 2.77 -17.46
CA VAL A 303 6.06 3.32 -16.99
C VAL A 303 5.16 3.52 -18.21
N LEU A 304 4.04 2.82 -18.23
CA LEU A 304 3.09 2.83 -19.36
C LEU A 304 1.82 3.65 -19.07
N ALA A 305 1.38 3.69 -17.81
CA ALA A 305 0.12 4.32 -17.45
C ALA A 305 0.25 5.83 -17.17
N ASP A 306 -0.54 6.64 -17.87
CA ASP A 306 -0.64 8.10 -17.66
C ASP A 306 -1.62 8.43 -16.54
N LEU A 307 -1.42 7.82 -15.36
CA LEU A 307 -2.30 7.94 -14.20
C LEU A 307 -1.79 8.98 -13.19
N LYS A 308 -2.71 9.68 -12.51
CA LYS A 308 -2.36 10.54 -11.37
C LYS A 308 -1.64 9.73 -10.27
N PRO A 309 -0.66 10.33 -9.56
CA PRO A 309 -0.36 11.75 -9.46
C PRO A 309 0.55 12.29 -10.57
N SER A 310 1.36 11.44 -11.22
CA SER A 310 2.34 11.89 -12.23
C SER A 310 1.72 12.12 -13.61
N GLY A 311 0.58 11.51 -13.89
CA GLY A 311 -0.17 11.57 -15.12
C GLY A 311 -1.48 12.37 -15.03
N LYS A 312 -2.37 12.14 -16.01
CA LYS A 312 -3.60 12.94 -16.21
C LYS A 312 -4.86 12.22 -15.78
N TYR A 313 -4.87 10.88 -15.85
CA TYR A 313 -6.08 10.07 -15.71
C TYR A 313 -6.22 9.52 -14.30
N LEU A 314 -7.45 9.19 -13.92
CA LEU A 314 -7.77 8.51 -12.66
C LEU A 314 -7.95 7.01 -12.88
N MET A 315 -7.99 6.25 -11.79
CA MET A 315 -8.26 4.81 -11.85
C MET A 315 -9.63 4.50 -12.48
N SER A 316 -10.63 5.35 -12.27
CA SER A 316 -11.95 5.22 -12.94
C SER A 316 -11.86 5.28 -14.47
N ASP A 317 -10.92 6.06 -15.02
CA ASP A 317 -10.68 6.08 -16.46
C ASP A 317 -10.08 4.74 -16.95
N LEU A 318 -9.16 4.16 -16.18
CA LEU A 318 -8.56 2.86 -16.48
C LEU A 318 -9.61 1.73 -16.36
N ILE A 319 -10.45 1.78 -15.33
CA ILE A 319 -11.58 0.83 -15.16
C ILE A 319 -12.47 0.82 -16.41
N ALA A 320 -12.81 2.01 -16.93
CA ALA A 320 -13.69 2.15 -18.08
C ALA A 320 -13.15 1.52 -19.38
N ILE A 321 -11.83 1.31 -19.49
CA ILE A 321 -11.20 0.69 -20.67
C ILE A 321 -10.79 -0.76 -20.48
N GLY A 322 -11.09 -1.39 -19.32
CA GLY A 322 -10.82 -2.81 -19.06
C GLY A 322 -9.90 -3.10 -17.87
N GLY A 323 -9.52 -2.09 -17.09
CA GLY A 323 -8.71 -2.28 -15.87
C GLY A 323 -7.27 -2.68 -16.14
N ILE A 324 -6.69 -3.53 -15.27
CA ILE A 324 -5.26 -3.90 -15.37
C ILE A 324 -5.00 -5.19 -16.18
N GLN A 325 -6.04 -5.98 -16.48
CA GLN A 325 -5.85 -7.28 -17.14
C GLN A 325 -5.23 -7.16 -18.55
N PRO A 326 -5.66 -6.22 -19.43
CA PRO A 326 -5.00 -6.04 -20.72
C PRO A 326 -3.54 -5.57 -20.59
N LEU A 327 -3.22 -4.77 -19.57
CA LEU A 327 -1.83 -4.40 -19.27
C LEU A 327 -1.00 -5.63 -18.88
N MET A 328 -1.53 -6.47 -17.98
CA MET A 328 -0.83 -7.69 -17.56
C MET A 328 -0.62 -8.63 -18.76
N LYS A 329 -1.59 -8.76 -19.66
CA LYS A 329 -1.43 -9.53 -20.90
C LYS A 329 -0.29 -8.97 -21.76
N SER A 330 -0.26 -7.66 -21.99
CA SER A 330 0.79 -7.01 -22.77
C SER A 330 2.18 -7.19 -22.14
N LEU A 331 2.29 -7.10 -20.79
CA LEU A 331 3.53 -7.36 -20.07
C LEU A 331 3.97 -8.83 -20.19
N LEU A 332 3.02 -9.77 -20.14
CA LEU A 332 3.30 -11.19 -20.35
C LEU A 332 3.81 -11.48 -21.77
N ASP A 333 3.17 -10.91 -22.78
CA ASP A 333 3.56 -11.04 -24.19
C ASP A 333 4.96 -10.48 -24.48
N LYS A 334 5.38 -9.49 -23.70
CA LYS A 334 6.75 -8.92 -23.74
C LYS A 334 7.76 -9.70 -22.88
N GLY A 335 7.34 -10.79 -22.21
CA GLY A 335 8.22 -11.58 -21.35
C GLY A 335 8.61 -10.88 -20.04
N LEU A 336 7.83 -9.89 -19.61
CA LEU A 336 8.06 -9.12 -18.38
C LEU A 336 7.27 -9.68 -17.17
N LEU A 337 6.38 -10.64 -17.37
CA LEU A 337 5.67 -11.36 -16.31
C LEU A 337 5.96 -12.86 -16.36
N HIS A 338 5.96 -13.48 -15.19
CA HIS A 338 6.03 -14.93 -15.00
C HIS A 338 4.64 -15.54 -15.09
N GLY A 339 4.30 -16.08 -16.26
CA GLY A 339 2.96 -16.59 -16.56
C GLY A 339 2.57 -17.86 -15.78
N ASN A 340 3.54 -18.63 -15.30
CA ASN A 340 3.32 -19.90 -14.59
C ASN A 340 2.90 -19.75 -13.12
N CYS A 341 2.90 -18.52 -12.57
CA CYS A 341 2.48 -18.27 -11.20
C CYS A 341 1.02 -18.67 -10.97
N MET A 342 0.77 -19.46 -9.93
CA MET A 342 -0.57 -19.87 -9.52
C MET A 342 -1.39 -18.69 -8.99
N THR A 343 -2.71 -18.75 -9.12
CA THR A 343 -3.62 -17.74 -8.60
C THR A 343 -4.78 -18.34 -7.80
N VAL A 344 -5.54 -17.50 -7.09
CA VAL A 344 -6.74 -17.90 -6.34
C VAL A 344 -7.88 -18.43 -7.23
N SER A 345 -7.83 -18.25 -8.54
CA SER A 345 -8.76 -18.91 -9.45
C SER A 345 -8.49 -20.41 -9.55
N GLY A 346 -7.33 -20.86 -9.08
CA GLY A 346 -6.83 -22.23 -9.25
C GLY A 346 -6.31 -22.51 -10.66
N LYS A 347 -5.94 -21.43 -11.38
CA LYS A 347 -5.28 -21.39 -12.69
C LYS A 347 -4.03 -20.51 -12.57
N THR A 348 -3.15 -20.61 -13.54
CA THR A 348 -1.97 -19.73 -13.66
C THR A 348 -2.33 -18.34 -14.18
N ILE A 349 -1.40 -17.40 -14.08
CA ILE A 349 -1.51 -16.06 -14.67
C ILE A 349 -1.74 -16.16 -16.20
N SER A 350 -0.95 -16.97 -16.91
CA SER A 350 -1.12 -17.20 -18.36
C SER A 350 -2.53 -17.68 -18.71
N GLU A 351 -3.03 -18.71 -18.01
CA GLU A 351 -4.37 -19.25 -18.25
C GLU A 351 -5.49 -18.24 -17.98
N ASN A 352 -5.31 -17.35 -17.00
CA ASN A 352 -6.29 -16.29 -16.72
C ASN A 352 -6.26 -15.19 -17.79
N LEU A 353 -5.11 -14.92 -18.40
CA LEU A 353 -4.92 -13.85 -19.38
C LEU A 353 -5.25 -14.28 -20.82
N GLU A 354 -5.40 -15.59 -21.09
CA GLU A 354 -5.58 -16.13 -22.44
C GLU A 354 -6.76 -15.51 -23.21
N LEU A 355 -7.89 -15.26 -22.53
CA LEU A 355 -9.11 -14.72 -23.12
C LEU A 355 -9.29 -13.21 -22.91
N VAL A 356 -8.32 -12.55 -22.29
CA VAL A 356 -8.40 -11.11 -22.04
C VAL A 356 -8.26 -10.34 -23.36
N GLN A 357 -9.19 -9.44 -23.59
CA GLN A 357 -9.18 -8.58 -24.77
C GLN A 357 -8.15 -7.45 -24.59
N ASP A 358 -7.57 -7.00 -25.69
CA ASP A 358 -6.69 -5.84 -25.69
C ASP A 358 -7.46 -4.55 -25.40
N TYR A 359 -6.75 -3.51 -25.00
CA TYR A 359 -7.36 -2.19 -24.80
C TYR A 359 -7.97 -1.64 -26.11
N PRO A 360 -9.02 -0.80 -26.03
CA PRO A 360 -9.52 -0.08 -27.20
C PRO A 360 -8.38 0.70 -27.89
N SER A 361 -8.32 0.63 -29.22
CA SER A 361 -7.22 1.20 -30.02
C SER A 361 -7.05 2.72 -29.88
N GLU A 362 -8.12 3.45 -29.54
CA GLU A 362 -8.11 4.92 -29.42
C GLU A 362 -7.82 5.41 -27.99
N GLN A 363 -7.65 4.49 -27.02
CA GLN A 363 -7.35 4.90 -25.64
C GLN A 363 -5.95 5.58 -25.54
N LYS A 364 -5.77 6.42 -24.52
CA LYS A 364 -4.54 7.20 -24.30
C LYS A 364 -4.00 7.06 -22.88
N ILE A 365 -4.60 6.18 -22.07
CA ILE A 365 -4.30 6.00 -20.66
C ILE A 365 -3.08 5.10 -20.50
N ILE A 366 -3.05 4.00 -21.23
CA ILE A 366 -1.90 3.08 -21.26
C ILE A 366 -1.15 3.33 -22.57
N ARG A 367 0.13 3.67 -22.47
CA ARG A 367 1.01 3.90 -23.62
C ARG A 367 1.59 2.61 -24.16
N ASP A 368 1.95 2.62 -25.44
CA ASP A 368 2.68 1.52 -26.06
C ASP A 368 4.12 1.44 -25.55
N PHE A 369 4.71 0.26 -25.61
CA PHE A 369 6.10 0.02 -25.21
C PHE A 369 7.11 0.84 -26.01
N ASP A 370 6.78 1.18 -27.25
CA ASP A 370 7.65 2.00 -28.13
C ASP A 370 7.58 3.49 -27.79
N ASN A 371 6.55 3.93 -27.04
CA ASN A 371 6.35 5.32 -26.63
C ASN A 371 5.82 5.42 -25.18
N PRO A 372 6.54 4.88 -24.19
CA PRO A 372 6.12 4.87 -22.80
C PRO A 372 6.16 6.29 -22.19
N ILE A 373 5.55 6.45 -21.02
CA ILE A 373 5.68 7.68 -20.20
C ILE A 373 7.14 7.88 -19.76
N LYS A 374 7.80 6.79 -19.34
CA LYS A 374 9.22 6.74 -18.99
C LYS A 374 9.77 5.37 -19.37
N GLN A 375 10.98 5.31 -19.91
CA GLN A 375 11.62 4.09 -20.41
C GLN A 375 12.00 3.10 -19.28
N SER A 376 12.12 3.59 -18.06
CA SER A 376 12.45 2.80 -16.86
C SER A 376 11.51 3.16 -15.71
N SER A 377 11.67 2.50 -14.58
CA SER A 377 10.89 2.80 -13.37
C SER A 377 10.95 4.28 -12.98
N HIS A 378 9.83 4.78 -12.43
CA HIS A 378 9.78 6.05 -11.72
C HIS A 378 10.10 5.88 -10.22
N LEU A 379 10.09 4.62 -9.72
CA LEU A 379 10.55 4.26 -8.39
C LEU A 379 12.05 3.99 -8.47
N GLU A 380 12.84 4.89 -7.88
CA GLU A 380 14.29 4.77 -7.87
C GLU A 380 14.76 4.45 -6.45
N ILE A 381 15.56 3.40 -6.33
CA ILE A 381 16.26 3.09 -5.08
C ILE A 381 17.59 3.81 -5.11
N LEU A 382 17.81 4.66 -4.10
CA LEU A 382 19.01 5.48 -3.98
C LEU A 382 19.86 4.99 -2.81
N TYR A 383 21.15 4.86 -3.05
CA TYR A 383 22.16 4.56 -2.02
C TYR A 383 23.15 5.71 -1.94
N GLY A 384 23.93 5.78 -0.87
CA GLY A 384 24.98 6.79 -0.72
C GLY A 384 25.26 7.14 0.72
N SER A 385 26.05 8.18 0.91
CA SER A 385 26.49 8.60 2.26
C SER A 385 25.32 9.05 3.16
N LEU A 386 24.19 9.49 2.56
CA LEU A 386 22.98 9.84 3.31
C LEU A 386 22.06 8.65 3.58
N ALA A 387 22.07 7.62 2.72
CA ALA A 387 21.21 6.45 2.81
C ALA A 387 21.99 5.15 2.55
N PRO A 388 22.91 4.72 3.43
CA PRO A 388 23.72 3.53 3.20
C PRO A 388 22.95 2.21 3.14
N GLU A 389 21.74 2.14 3.77
CA GLU A 389 20.82 1.00 3.67
C GLU A 389 19.70 1.24 2.65
N GLY A 390 19.77 2.32 1.88
CA GLY A 390 18.85 2.67 0.82
C GLY A 390 17.79 3.71 1.21
N ALA A 391 17.24 4.33 0.19
CA ALA A 391 16.10 5.23 0.21
C ALA A 391 15.24 5.01 -1.03
N VAL A 392 13.98 5.42 -0.98
CA VAL A 392 13.04 5.28 -2.09
C VAL A 392 12.63 6.65 -2.59
N ALA A 393 12.89 6.91 -3.87
CA ALA A 393 12.48 8.14 -4.54
C ALA A 393 11.40 7.87 -5.58
N LYS A 394 10.55 8.86 -5.82
CA LYS A 394 9.62 8.86 -6.95
C LYS A 394 10.03 9.96 -7.91
N ILE A 395 10.72 9.60 -8.99
CA ILE A 395 11.28 10.53 -9.96
C ILE A 395 10.64 10.26 -11.32
N SER A 396 9.73 11.14 -11.72
CA SER A 396 8.97 11.01 -12.98
C SER A 396 9.78 11.45 -14.20
N GLY A 397 10.85 12.22 -13.98
CA GLY A 397 11.70 12.83 -15.01
C GLY A 397 11.24 14.25 -15.44
N LYS A 398 10.07 14.70 -15.00
CA LYS A 398 9.58 16.07 -15.27
C LYS A 398 10.32 17.12 -14.44
N GLU A 399 10.81 16.73 -13.26
CA GLU A 399 11.60 17.52 -12.32
C GLU A 399 13.10 17.52 -12.62
N GLY A 400 13.55 16.71 -13.57
CA GLY A 400 14.96 16.43 -13.86
C GLY A 400 15.47 15.15 -13.18
N THR A 401 16.77 14.87 -13.31
CA THR A 401 17.41 13.66 -12.76
C THR A 401 18.46 13.98 -11.70
N LEU A 402 18.87 15.24 -11.57
CA LEU A 402 19.91 15.71 -10.64
C LEU A 402 19.39 16.91 -9.86
N PHE A 403 19.51 16.89 -8.55
CA PHE A 403 19.25 18.01 -7.67
C PHE A 403 20.37 18.18 -6.66
N THR A 404 20.93 19.38 -6.55
CA THR A 404 21.89 19.72 -5.50
C THR A 404 21.44 21.00 -4.81
N GLY A 405 21.40 20.98 -3.48
CA GLY A 405 20.91 22.11 -2.70
C GLY A 405 21.36 22.10 -1.25
N ASN A 406 21.01 23.18 -0.55
CA ASN A 406 21.36 23.36 0.86
C ASN A 406 20.25 22.82 1.76
N ALA A 407 20.62 22.06 2.77
CA ALA A 407 19.69 21.47 3.73
C ALA A 407 18.98 22.55 4.58
N LYS A 408 17.68 22.35 4.78
CA LYS A 408 16.82 23.00 5.77
C LYS A 408 16.24 21.90 6.66
N VAL A 409 16.72 21.78 7.87
CA VAL A 409 16.50 20.62 8.74
C VAL A 409 15.37 20.86 9.73
N TYR A 410 14.42 19.93 9.76
CA TYR A 410 13.26 19.95 10.65
C TYR A 410 13.10 18.61 11.36
N ASP A 411 12.94 18.65 12.68
CA ASP A 411 12.81 17.44 13.51
C ASP A 411 11.36 16.92 13.60
N SER A 412 10.44 17.47 12.80
CA SER A 412 9.07 16.97 12.61
C SER A 412 8.40 17.56 11.38
N GLU A 413 7.32 16.90 10.92
CA GLU A 413 6.46 17.39 9.84
C GLU A 413 5.87 18.76 10.17
N GLU A 414 5.44 18.98 11.41
CA GLU A 414 4.80 20.24 11.87
C GLU A 414 5.76 21.43 11.76
N LEU A 415 7.03 21.23 12.10
CA LEU A 415 8.06 22.28 11.98
C LEU A 415 8.34 22.62 10.52
N ALA A 416 8.42 21.59 9.65
CA ALA A 416 8.59 21.78 8.23
C ALA A 416 7.39 22.51 7.61
N MET A 417 6.16 22.11 7.93
CA MET A 417 4.94 22.77 7.46
C MET A 417 4.89 24.24 7.86
N LYS A 418 5.22 24.55 9.11
CA LYS A 418 5.29 25.93 9.59
C LYS A 418 6.29 26.75 8.77
N ALA A 419 7.45 26.19 8.44
CA ALA A 419 8.46 26.86 7.64
C ALA A 419 7.98 27.09 6.18
N ILE A 420 7.38 26.06 5.57
CA ILE A 420 6.83 26.15 4.21
C ILE A 420 5.76 27.23 4.13
N LEU A 421 4.79 27.22 5.04
CA LEU A 421 3.68 28.18 5.03
C LEU A 421 4.12 29.62 5.36
N SER A 422 5.24 29.79 6.08
CA SER A 422 5.81 31.10 6.46
C SER A 422 6.88 31.62 5.49
N ASP A 423 6.94 31.12 4.26
CA ASP A 423 7.86 31.54 3.18
C ASP A 423 9.36 31.47 3.55
N LYS A 424 9.72 30.53 4.44
CA LYS A 424 11.11 30.28 4.82
C LYS A 424 11.85 29.34 3.88
N ILE A 425 11.13 28.72 2.96
CA ILE A 425 11.66 27.80 1.96
C ILE A 425 11.80 28.56 0.65
N THR A 426 12.96 28.45 0.04
CA THR A 426 13.32 29.12 -1.20
C THR A 426 13.82 28.12 -2.25
N LYS A 427 13.84 28.55 -3.50
CA LYS A 427 14.43 27.78 -4.60
C LYS A 427 15.84 27.30 -4.26
N GLY A 428 16.12 26.02 -4.52
CA GLY A 428 17.40 25.38 -4.27
C GLY A 428 17.54 24.78 -2.87
N ASP A 429 16.55 24.91 -1.99
CA ASP A 429 16.56 24.26 -0.68
C ASP A 429 16.28 22.76 -0.76
N VAL A 430 16.93 21.98 0.10
CA VAL A 430 16.62 20.57 0.38
C VAL A 430 16.00 20.50 1.77
N ILE A 431 14.70 20.24 1.82
CA ILE A 431 13.96 20.12 3.08
C ILE A 431 14.20 18.74 3.66
N ILE A 432 14.79 18.69 4.84
CA ILE A 432 15.01 17.45 5.60
C ILE A 432 13.97 17.36 6.71
N ILE A 433 13.13 16.32 6.69
CA ILE A 433 12.19 16.01 7.77
C ILE A 433 12.65 14.69 8.40
N ARG A 434 13.16 14.74 9.62
CA ARG A 434 13.77 13.59 10.30
C ARG A 434 13.06 13.22 11.60
N TYR A 435 13.39 12.04 12.13
CA TYR A 435 12.72 11.43 13.28
C TYR A 435 11.25 11.08 13.03
N GLU A 436 10.91 10.82 11.76
CA GLU A 436 9.60 10.36 11.31
C GLU A 436 9.65 8.92 10.79
N GLY A 437 10.79 8.21 10.98
CA GLY A 437 10.99 6.82 10.59
C GLY A 437 10.23 5.80 11.45
N PRO A 438 10.43 4.49 11.21
CA PRO A 438 9.73 3.42 11.93
C PRO A 438 9.80 3.54 13.44
N LYS A 439 10.97 3.80 14.00
CA LYS A 439 11.20 4.00 15.44
C LYS A 439 11.05 5.44 15.87
N GLY A 440 11.47 6.36 15.04
CA GLY A 440 11.50 7.80 15.33
C GLY A 440 10.13 8.42 15.32
N GLY A 441 9.27 8.06 14.38
CA GLY A 441 7.91 8.51 14.24
C GLY A 441 7.03 8.27 15.47
N PRO A 442 7.00 7.14 16.23
CA PRO A 442 7.01 5.81 15.65
C PRO A 442 5.83 5.61 14.70
N GLY A 443 5.92 4.58 13.86
CA GLY A 443 4.89 4.29 12.86
C GLY A 443 5.18 4.92 11.49
N MET A 444 6.38 5.46 11.28
CA MET A 444 6.87 5.91 9.97
C MET A 444 5.82 6.75 9.23
N ARG A 445 5.51 7.92 9.81
CA ARG A 445 4.46 8.84 9.35
C ARG A 445 4.50 9.05 7.83
N GLU A 446 3.34 8.99 7.19
CA GLU A 446 3.18 9.30 5.78
C GLU A 446 2.77 10.77 5.61
N MET A 447 3.47 11.50 4.77
CA MET A 447 3.30 12.94 4.63
C MET A 447 2.82 13.29 3.22
N LEU A 448 1.74 14.07 3.13
CA LEU A 448 1.24 14.69 1.90
C LEU A 448 1.15 16.20 2.07
N SER A 449 0.93 16.69 3.29
CA SER A 449 0.77 18.11 3.58
C SER A 449 2.00 18.94 3.14
N PRO A 450 3.26 18.56 3.45
CA PRO A 450 4.43 19.30 2.98
C PRO A 450 4.55 19.34 1.46
N THR A 451 4.37 18.19 0.79
CA THR A 451 4.46 18.12 -0.67
C THR A 451 3.34 18.90 -1.34
N GLY A 452 2.10 18.78 -0.85
CA GLY A 452 0.96 19.55 -1.33
C GLY A 452 1.14 21.05 -1.15
N ALA A 453 1.65 21.49 0.01
CA ALA A 453 1.92 22.91 0.27
C ALA A 453 3.01 23.48 -0.65
N ILE A 454 4.09 22.73 -0.88
CA ILE A 454 5.17 23.10 -1.81
C ILE A 454 4.62 23.23 -3.24
N MET A 455 3.84 22.26 -3.71
CA MET A 455 3.18 22.33 -5.02
C MET A 455 2.21 23.49 -5.09
N GLY A 456 1.42 23.68 -4.03
CA GLY A 456 0.50 24.81 -3.88
C GLY A 456 1.20 26.16 -3.94
N LYS A 457 2.45 26.29 -3.52
CA LYS A 457 3.27 27.51 -3.64
C LYS A 457 4.02 27.64 -4.98
N GLY A 458 3.96 26.64 -5.86
CA GLY A 458 4.66 26.66 -7.16
C GLY A 458 6.15 26.32 -7.06
N LEU A 459 6.60 25.73 -5.97
CA LEU A 459 8.00 25.36 -5.71
C LEU A 459 8.32 23.90 -6.03
N GLY A 460 7.39 23.14 -6.58
CA GLY A 460 7.49 21.69 -6.72
C GLY A 460 8.67 21.16 -7.53
N SER A 461 9.18 21.93 -8.50
CA SER A 461 10.39 21.62 -9.28
C SER A 461 11.66 22.31 -8.76
N GLU A 462 11.52 23.17 -7.76
CA GLU A 462 12.56 24.09 -7.32
C GLU A 462 13.20 23.70 -5.99
N VAL A 463 12.61 22.73 -5.28
CA VAL A 463 13.08 22.22 -3.99
C VAL A 463 13.01 20.69 -3.95
N ALA A 464 13.83 20.07 -3.09
CA ALA A 464 13.74 18.65 -2.78
C ALA A 464 13.27 18.41 -1.34
N LEU A 465 12.59 17.27 -1.10
CA LEU A 465 12.18 16.83 0.24
C LEU A 465 12.76 15.45 0.51
N ILE A 466 13.39 15.30 1.68
CA ILE A 466 14.00 14.05 2.13
C ILE A 466 13.49 13.71 3.53
N THR A 467 13.18 12.44 3.79
CA THR A 467 12.72 11.98 5.11
C THR A 467 13.07 10.52 5.40
N ASP A 468 13.25 10.18 6.67
CA ASP A 468 13.25 8.80 7.15
C ASP A 468 11.83 8.23 7.35
N GLY A 469 10.81 9.09 7.26
CA GLY A 469 9.41 8.71 7.16
C GLY A 469 9.00 8.34 5.74
N ARG A 470 7.73 8.59 5.39
CA ARG A 470 7.16 8.31 4.07
C ARG A 470 6.53 9.56 3.48
N PHE A 471 6.51 9.63 2.15
CA PHE A 471 5.62 10.54 1.44
C PHE A 471 4.45 9.76 0.85
N SER A 472 3.30 10.41 0.78
CA SER A 472 2.08 9.83 0.23
C SER A 472 2.26 9.44 -1.25
N GLY A 473 1.54 8.39 -1.67
CA GLY A 473 1.45 8.01 -3.08
C GLY A 473 0.95 9.13 -4.01
N GLY A 474 0.31 10.16 -3.47
CA GLY A 474 -0.09 11.39 -4.18
C GLY A 474 1.01 12.43 -4.35
N SER A 475 2.19 12.24 -3.75
CA SER A 475 3.31 13.18 -3.86
C SER A 475 4.00 13.12 -5.21
N HIS A 476 4.55 14.25 -5.64
CA HIS A 476 5.36 14.41 -6.85
C HIS A 476 6.42 15.51 -6.65
N GLY A 477 7.43 15.59 -7.52
CA GLY A 477 8.62 16.40 -7.35
C GLY A 477 9.83 15.57 -6.91
N PHE A 478 10.95 16.23 -6.54
CA PHE A 478 12.11 15.56 -5.94
C PHE A 478 11.81 15.11 -4.51
N VAL A 479 11.21 13.93 -4.36
CA VAL A 479 10.72 13.42 -3.09
C VAL A 479 11.38 12.09 -2.76
N VAL A 480 12.19 12.04 -1.68
CA VAL A 480 12.93 10.86 -1.23
C VAL A 480 12.50 10.49 0.18
N GLY A 481 11.89 9.35 0.33
CA GLY A 481 11.48 8.78 1.62
C GLY A 481 12.23 7.52 1.98
N HIS A 482 11.84 6.90 3.10
CA HIS A 482 12.36 5.63 3.58
C HIS A 482 13.89 5.64 3.80
N VAL A 483 14.48 6.82 4.05
CA VAL A 483 15.94 6.93 4.24
C VAL A 483 16.38 6.03 5.38
N SER A 484 17.25 5.09 5.08
CA SER A 484 17.73 4.08 6.01
C SER A 484 19.25 4.05 6.10
N PRO A 485 19.81 3.90 7.32
CA PRO A 485 19.12 3.81 8.62
C PRO A 485 18.49 5.14 9.03
N GLU A 486 17.35 5.08 9.75
CA GLU A 486 16.61 6.26 10.20
C GLU A 486 17.38 7.12 11.23
N ALA A 487 17.00 8.39 11.37
CA ALA A 487 17.66 9.32 12.31
C ALA A 487 17.59 8.86 13.78
N MET A 488 16.51 8.19 14.22
CA MET A 488 16.33 7.76 15.61
C MET A 488 17.33 6.70 16.06
N VAL A 489 17.93 5.98 15.13
CA VAL A 489 19.01 5.01 15.42
C VAL A 489 20.39 5.59 15.14
N GLY A 490 20.50 6.90 14.90
CA GLY A 490 21.76 7.58 14.61
C GLY A 490 22.25 7.37 13.17
N GLY A 491 21.32 7.16 12.24
CA GLY A 491 21.60 7.17 10.81
C GLY A 491 22.09 8.54 10.32
N PRO A 492 22.69 8.63 9.11
CA PRO A 492 23.30 9.87 8.61
C PRO A 492 22.36 11.07 8.63
N LEU A 493 21.07 10.86 8.39
CA LEU A 493 20.05 11.93 8.42
C LEU A 493 20.02 12.69 9.77
N ALA A 494 20.33 12.01 10.88
CA ALA A 494 20.42 12.62 12.21
C ALA A 494 21.56 13.65 12.34
N LEU A 495 22.56 13.56 11.47
CA LEU A 495 23.81 14.32 11.54
C LEU A 495 23.79 15.60 10.69
N ILE A 496 22.77 15.74 9.81
CA ILE A 496 22.63 16.88 8.92
C ILE A 496 22.33 18.16 9.70
N LYS A 497 22.92 19.27 9.26
CA LYS A 497 22.69 20.62 9.78
C LYS A 497 22.20 21.54 8.67
N ASP A 498 21.53 22.61 9.04
CA ASP A 498 21.17 23.68 8.10
C ASP A 498 22.40 24.17 7.34
N GLY A 499 22.27 24.28 6.02
CA GLY A 499 23.32 24.71 5.11
C GLY A 499 24.23 23.60 4.59
N ASP A 500 24.16 22.36 5.11
CA ASP A 500 24.89 21.22 4.52
C ASP A 500 24.42 21.00 3.09
N GLN A 501 25.33 20.72 2.18
CA GLN A 501 25.00 20.50 0.78
C GLN A 501 24.69 19.02 0.51
N ILE A 502 23.55 18.78 -0.15
CA ILE A 502 23.06 17.45 -0.47
C ILE A 502 22.85 17.33 -1.97
N THR A 503 23.23 16.18 -2.52
CA THR A 503 23.02 15.83 -3.93
C THR A 503 22.15 14.59 -4.04
N ILE A 504 21.12 14.66 -4.88
CA ILE A 504 20.27 13.54 -5.32
C ILE A 504 20.55 13.34 -6.81
N ASP A 505 21.05 12.18 -7.20
CA ASP A 505 21.37 11.84 -8.60
C ASP A 505 20.61 10.55 -8.98
N ALA A 506 19.52 10.69 -9.70
CA ALA A 506 18.69 9.55 -10.12
C ALA A 506 19.37 8.68 -11.18
N GLU A 507 20.26 9.23 -11.99
CA GLU A 507 20.99 8.45 -13.02
C GLU A 507 22.03 7.56 -12.37
N LYS A 508 22.78 8.09 -11.38
CA LYS A 508 23.74 7.31 -10.59
C LYS A 508 23.08 6.51 -9.48
N LYS A 509 21.78 6.71 -9.25
CA LYS A 509 21.03 6.11 -8.14
C LYS A 509 21.67 6.42 -6.78
N SER A 510 22.12 7.66 -6.60
CA SER A 510 22.81 8.08 -5.40
C SER A 510 22.12 9.22 -4.67
N ILE A 511 22.32 9.26 -3.33
CA ILE A 511 21.95 10.35 -2.45
C ILE A 511 23.06 10.60 -1.44
N ASP A 512 23.71 11.76 -1.57
CA ASP A 512 24.93 12.02 -0.87
C ASP A 512 24.91 13.36 -0.13
N ILE A 513 25.58 13.39 1.03
CA ILE A 513 25.95 14.61 1.70
C ILE A 513 27.39 14.98 1.32
N LEU A 514 27.58 16.22 0.90
CA LEU A 514 28.91 16.72 0.53
C LEU A 514 29.66 17.23 1.75
N LEU A 515 30.04 16.30 2.62
CA LEU A 515 30.86 16.54 3.82
C LEU A 515 31.99 15.52 3.86
N ASP A 516 33.10 15.90 4.47
CA ASP A 516 34.20 14.99 4.76
C ASP A 516 33.75 13.90 5.75
N GLU A 517 34.20 12.67 5.55
CA GLU A 517 33.89 11.53 6.41
C GLU A 517 34.30 11.80 7.87
N SER A 518 35.41 12.51 8.08
CA SER A 518 35.86 12.93 9.42
C SER A 518 34.85 13.80 10.16
N GLU A 519 34.21 14.74 9.47
CA GLU A 519 33.17 15.60 10.06
C GLU A 519 31.92 14.78 10.41
N LEU A 520 31.51 13.84 9.56
CA LEU A 520 30.38 12.95 9.86
C LEU A 520 30.66 12.09 11.11
N ILE A 521 31.89 11.55 11.23
CA ILE A 521 32.31 10.78 12.41
C ILE A 521 32.24 11.66 13.67
N GLU A 522 32.75 12.90 13.62
CA GLU A 522 32.71 13.81 14.75
C GLU A 522 31.29 14.22 15.14
N ARG A 523 30.42 14.45 14.15
CA ARG A 523 28.99 14.70 14.40
C ARG A 523 28.32 13.51 15.07
N LYS A 524 28.63 12.27 14.62
CA LYS A 524 28.09 11.04 15.19
C LYS A 524 28.51 10.85 16.66
N LYS A 525 29.76 11.16 17.01
CA LYS A 525 30.23 11.12 18.41
C LYS A 525 29.46 12.09 19.32
N ARG A 526 29.01 13.23 18.78
CA ARG A 526 28.29 14.27 19.55
C ARG A 526 26.77 14.05 19.53
N TRP A 527 26.27 13.24 18.60
CA TRP A 527 24.83 12.96 18.50
C TRP A 527 24.33 12.22 19.74
N LYS A 528 23.18 12.67 20.22
CA LYS A 528 22.47 11.99 21.31
C LYS A 528 21.07 11.66 20.83
N LYS A 529 20.63 10.44 21.10
CA LYS A 529 19.28 9.99 20.77
C LYS A 529 18.27 10.93 21.44
N PRO A 530 17.36 11.57 20.70
CA PRO A 530 16.34 12.42 21.29
C PRO A 530 15.36 11.60 22.14
N SER A 531 14.90 12.19 23.26
CA SER A 531 13.77 11.65 24.02
C SER A 531 12.47 12.01 23.30
N LYS A 532 11.52 11.06 23.25
CA LYS A 532 10.13 11.29 22.83
C LYS A 532 9.23 10.85 23.99
N ASP A 533 8.88 11.78 24.86
CA ASP A 533 8.12 11.50 26.09
C ASP A 533 6.64 11.21 25.84
N ASP A 534 6.15 11.43 24.63
CA ASP A 534 4.75 11.25 24.20
C ASP A 534 4.44 9.86 23.61
N VAL A 535 5.39 8.93 23.64
CA VAL A 535 5.22 7.60 23.06
C VAL A 535 4.75 6.60 24.11
N SER A 536 3.51 6.13 23.98
CA SER A 536 2.90 5.18 24.91
C SER A 536 2.01 4.16 24.18
N GLY A 537 1.50 3.18 24.91
CA GLY A 537 0.54 2.21 24.38
C GLY A 537 1.05 1.42 23.17
N VAL A 538 0.26 1.37 22.11
CA VAL A 538 0.60 0.62 20.90
C VAL A 538 1.81 1.20 20.17
N LEU A 539 2.00 2.51 20.19
CA LEU A 539 3.16 3.15 19.56
C LEU A 539 4.47 2.73 20.24
N ALA A 540 4.47 2.65 21.58
CA ALA A 540 5.64 2.18 22.32
C ALA A 540 5.97 0.72 22.04
N LYS A 541 4.95 -0.16 21.94
CA LYS A 541 5.12 -1.56 21.55
C LYS A 541 5.74 -1.67 20.16
N TYR A 542 5.17 -0.93 19.20
CA TYR A 542 5.65 -0.92 17.83
C TYR A 542 7.12 -0.44 17.75
N GLN A 543 7.45 0.67 18.42
CA GLN A 543 8.81 1.23 18.42
C GLN A 543 9.88 0.22 18.91
N LEU A 544 9.51 -0.64 19.86
CA LEU A 544 10.43 -1.66 20.40
C LEU A 544 10.70 -2.79 19.41
N CYS A 545 9.70 -3.19 18.64
CA CYS A 545 9.75 -4.40 17.81
C CYS A 545 10.03 -4.12 16.33
N VAL A 546 9.78 -2.90 15.85
CA VAL A 546 9.82 -2.61 14.41
C VAL A 546 11.23 -2.65 13.84
N SER A 547 11.35 -3.28 12.66
CA SER A 547 12.55 -3.32 11.84
C SER A 547 12.77 -2.01 11.05
N SER A 548 13.92 -1.92 10.33
CA SER A 548 14.21 -0.80 9.42
C SER A 548 13.19 -0.73 8.27
N ALA A 549 13.05 0.45 7.67
CA ALA A 549 12.24 0.66 6.47
C ALA A 549 12.75 -0.18 5.28
N SER A 550 14.08 -0.34 5.13
CA SER A 550 14.69 -1.23 4.13
C SER A 550 14.28 -2.70 4.29
N ASN A 551 13.79 -3.08 5.47
CA ASN A 551 13.28 -4.41 5.82
C ASN A 551 11.74 -4.46 5.92
N GLY A 552 11.02 -3.48 5.36
CA GLY A 552 9.56 -3.45 5.33
C GLY A 552 8.89 -2.89 6.58
N ALA A 553 9.64 -2.42 7.58
CA ALA A 553 9.15 -1.90 8.87
C ALA A 553 8.12 -2.86 9.52
N VAL A 554 8.48 -4.11 9.66
CA VAL A 554 7.65 -5.18 10.26
C VAL A 554 8.01 -5.39 11.73
N THR A 555 7.06 -5.96 12.50
CA THR A 555 7.26 -6.27 13.93
C THR A 555 7.60 -7.74 14.19
N LEU A 556 7.97 -8.46 13.15
CA LEU A 556 8.44 -9.84 13.28
C LEU A 556 9.79 -9.87 14.03
N PRO A 557 10.03 -10.90 14.86
CA PRO A 557 11.37 -11.14 15.40
C PRO A 557 12.38 -11.28 14.26
N GLU A 558 13.56 -10.67 14.41
CA GLU A 558 14.67 -10.97 13.52
C GLU A 558 15.05 -12.45 13.73
N SER A 559 15.03 -13.24 12.66
CA SER A 559 15.37 -14.68 12.64
C SER A 559 16.86 -14.91 12.84
#